data_f929527ecff522b1f7fad1c1e317e61b
#
_entry.id   f929527ecff522b1f7fad1c1e317e61b
#
_cell.length_a   1.000
_cell.length_b   1.000
_cell.length_c   1.000
_cell.angle_alpha   90.00
_cell.angle_beta   90.00
_cell.angle_gamma   90.00
#
_symmetry.space_group_name_H-M   'P 1'
#
loop_
_entity.id
_entity.type
_entity.pdbx_description
1 polymer ?
#
loop_
_entity_poly.entity_id
_entity_poly.type
_entity_poly.pdbx_seq_one_letter_code
_entity_poly.pdbx_strand_id
1 'polypeptide(L)'
;MTATPWGFRDILPEEAQAREEIALTVKGCFREHHYLPVETPLLEDKGSLEEGGRIADTPFKLFDDDGRLLVVRPDNTLPIVRLVSTRMRAADLPLRLRYEAPVVRECQRNAGGSRQFTQLGFELIGAGDTAGDVEIVSLVAEAVRKLALPDARIIAGSVRPFKELLAACEDRELEI
;
A
#
# COMPACT_ATOMS: atom_id res chain seq x y z
N MET A 1 -7.49 -35.17 2.28
CA MET A 1 -7.25 -33.96 1.46
C MET A 1 -6.76 -32.87 2.36
N THR A 2 -5.59 -32.30 2.07
CA THR A 2 -5.07 -31.14 2.82
C THR A 2 -5.72 -29.89 2.24
N ALA A 3 -6.50 -29.20 3.07
CA ALA A 3 -7.07 -27.90 2.69
C ALA A 3 -6.04 -26.78 2.89
N THR A 4 -6.15 -25.70 2.12
CA THR A 4 -5.39 -24.47 2.38
C THR A 4 -5.77 -23.89 3.74
N PRO A 5 -4.88 -23.17 4.43
CA PRO A 5 -5.21 -22.47 5.67
C PRO A 5 -6.38 -21.50 5.47
N TRP A 6 -7.13 -21.24 6.54
CA TRP A 6 -8.26 -20.32 6.46
C TRP A 6 -7.83 -18.92 5.96
N GLY A 7 -8.58 -18.39 5.00
CA GLY A 7 -8.31 -17.10 4.36
C GLY A 7 -7.22 -17.15 3.29
N PHE A 8 -6.70 -18.33 2.97
CA PHE A 8 -5.77 -18.56 1.86
C PHE A 8 -6.42 -19.51 0.85
N ARG A 9 -6.14 -19.32 -0.41
CA ARG A 9 -6.64 -20.18 -1.48
C ARG A 9 -5.66 -20.28 -2.63
N ASP A 10 -5.73 -21.36 -3.35
CA ASP A 10 -5.06 -21.49 -4.63
C ASP A 10 -5.77 -20.62 -5.68
N ILE A 11 -4.99 -20.03 -6.57
CA ILE A 11 -5.49 -19.27 -7.72
C ILE A 11 -5.31 -20.16 -8.94
N LEU A 12 -6.42 -20.53 -9.58
CA LEU A 12 -6.42 -21.40 -10.74
C LEU A 12 -6.03 -20.63 -12.01
N PRO A 13 -5.62 -21.31 -13.09
CA PRO A 13 -5.03 -20.68 -14.28
C PRO A 13 -5.88 -19.56 -14.90
N GLU A 14 -7.17 -19.74 -15.02
CA GLU A 14 -8.08 -18.73 -15.60
C GLU A 14 -8.08 -17.43 -14.77
N GLU A 15 -8.20 -17.54 -13.44
CA GLU A 15 -8.15 -16.38 -12.55
C GLU A 15 -6.73 -15.78 -12.51
N ALA A 16 -5.70 -16.62 -12.54
CA ALA A 16 -4.31 -16.15 -12.55
C ALA A 16 -4.03 -15.32 -13.81
N GLN A 17 -4.48 -15.77 -14.96
CA GLN A 17 -4.35 -15.03 -16.22
C GLN A 17 -5.09 -13.70 -16.19
N ALA A 18 -6.34 -13.67 -15.73
CA ALA A 18 -7.10 -12.43 -15.60
C ALA A 18 -6.41 -11.42 -14.67
N ARG A 19 -5.82 -11.90 -13.56
CA ARG A 19 -5.03 -11.06 -12.64
C ARG A 19 -3.77 -10.50 -13.30
N GLU A 20 -3.08 -11.30 -14.08
CA GLU A 20 -1.89 -10.88 -14.83
C GLU A 20 -2.23 -9.78 -15.84
N GLU A 21 -3.33 -9.91 -16.60
CA GLU A 21 -3.78 -8.91 -17.55
C GLU A 21 -4.13 -7.57 -16.86
N ILE A 22 -4.82 -7.61 -15.71
CA ILE A 22 -5.09 -6.45 -14.87
C ILE A 22 -3.78 -5.82 -14.41
N ALA A 23 -2.85 -6.63 -13.89
CA ALA A 23 -1.57 -6.15 -13.40
C ALA A 23 -0.73 -5.50 -14.50
N LEU A 24 -0.70 -6.08 -15.70
CA LEU A 24 0.00 -5.51 -16.85
C LEU A 24 -0.58 -4.16 -17.26
N THR A 25 -1.91 -4.03 -17.29
CA THR A 25 -2.60 -2.78 -17.62
C THR A 25 -2.25 -1.67 -16.63
N VAL A 26 -2.37 -1.96 -15.32
CA VAL A 26 -2.08 -0.98 -14.24
C VAL A 26 -0.61 -0.61 -14.20
N LYS A 27 0.29 -1.60 -14.27
CA LYS A 27 1.75 -1.34 -14.33
C LYS A 27 2.17 -0.57 -15.57
N GLY A 28 1.49 -0.79 -16.69
CA GLY A 28 1.67 -0.02 -17.92
C GLY A 28 1.37 1.45 -17.70
N CYS A 29 0.24 1.76 -17.05
CA CYS A 29 -0.14 3.12 -16.68
C CYS A 29 0.94 3.80 -15.81
N PHE A 30 1.40 3.15 -14.75
CA PHE A 30 2.43 3.69 -13.87
C PHE A 30 3.76 3.93 -14.60
N ARG A 31 4.14 3.03 -15.52
CA ARG A 31 5.35 3.17 -16.34
C ARG A 31 5.28 4.36 -17.29
N GLU A 32 4.14 4.62 -17.90
CA GLU A 32 3.93 5.78 -18.78
C GLU A 32 4.13 7.11 -18.03
N HIS A 33 3.85 7.12 -16.72
CA HIS A 33 4.09 8.25 -15.81
C HIS A 33 5.45 8.19 -15.09
N HIS A 34 6.40 7.40 -15.62
CA HIS A 34 7.78 7.30 -15.13
C HIS A 34 7.96 6.75 -13.71
N TYR A 35 6.99 5.99 -13.20
CA TYR A 35 7.14 5.28 -11.93
C TYR A 35 8.04 4.07 -12.09
N LEU A 36 9.16 4.05 -11.38
CA LEU A 36 10.16 2.99 -11.42
C LEU A 36 9.78 1.82 -10.49
N PRO A 37 10.04 0.57 -10.89
CA PRO A 37 9.70 -0.57 -10.06
C PRO A 37 10.63 -0.67 -8.86
N VAL A 38 10.04 -1.05 -7.70
CA VAL A 38 10.77 -1.43 -6.49
C VAL A 38 10.19 -2.70 -5.92
N GLU A 39 11.04 -3.46 -5.24
CA GLU A 39 10.67 -4.66 -4.50
C GLU A 39 11.21 -4.56 -3.08
N THR A 40 10.39 -4.97 -2.11
CA THR A 40 10.75 -5.06 -0.69
C THR A 40 10.53 -6.48 -0.20
N PRO A 41 11.23 -6.93 0.85
CA PRO A 41 11.04 -8.27 1.42
C PRO A 41 9.60 -8.53 1.86
N LEU A 42 9.18 -9.78 1.81
CA LEU A 42 7.89 -10.22 2.36
C LEU A 42 7.87 -10.13 3.89
N LEU A 43 9.02 -10.44 4.50
CA LEU A 43 9.24 -10.36 5.94
C LEU A 43 9.98 -9.06 6.26
N GLU A 44 9.47 -8.33 7.22
CA GLU A 44 10.03 -7.07 7.68
C GLU A 44 10.27 -7.13 9.20
N ASP A 45 11.31 -6.48 9.67
CA ASP A 45 11.54 -6.29 11.10
C ASP A 45 10.45 -5.37 11.66
N LYS A 46 9.76 -5.82 12.72
CA LYS A 46 8.61 -5.09 13.28
C LYS A 46 9.02 -3.71 13.79
N GLY A 47 10.14 -3.61 14.51
CA GLY A 47 10.62 -2.35 15.05
C GLY A 47 10.93 -1.33 13.94
N SER A 48 11.62 -1.77 12.89
CA SER A 48 11.95 -0.91 11.75
C SER A 48 10.72 -0.37 11.01
N LEU A 49 9.63 -1.15 10.94
CA LEU A 49 8.38 -0.66 10.35
C LEU A 49 7.66 0.33 11.26
N GLU A 50 7.66 0.10 12.58
CA GLU A 50 7.03 0.98 13.57
C GLU A 50 7.67 2.37 13.60
N GLU A 51 8.96 2.49 13.31
CA GLU A 51 9.63 3.78 13.13
C GLU A 51 9.07 4.59 11.95
N GLY A 52 8.58 3.92 10.91
CA GLY A 52 7.98 4.56 9.73
C GLY A 52 6.53 4.95 9.90
N GLY A 53 5.85 4.46 10.94
CA GLY A 53 4.45 4.75 11.20
C GLY A 53 3.69 3.60 11.85
N ARG A 54 2.37 3.77 11.99
CA ARG A 54 1.51 2.74 12.56
C ARG A 54 1.34 1.57 11.60
N ILE A 55 1.75 0.38 12.01
CA ILE A 55 1.55 -0.85 11.27
C ILE A 55 0.10 -1.32 11.45
N ALA A 56 -0.56 -1.69 10.34
CA ALA A 56 -1.82 -2.43 10.43
C ALA A 56 -1.59 -3.78 11.12
N ASP A 57 -2.57 -4.27 11.89
CA ASP A 57 -2.46 -5.55 12.55
C ASP A 57 -2.18 -6.67 11.54
N THR A 58 -1.05 -7.34 11.73
CA THR A 58 -0.69 -8.52 10.95
C THR A 58 -0.85 -9.75 11.82
N PRO A 59 -1.56 -10.78 11.32
CA PRO A 59 -1.77 -12.02 12.07
C PRO A 59 -0.52 -12.89 12.15
N PHE A 60 0.49 -12.62 11.29
CA PHE A 60 1.66 -13.47 11.17
C PHE A 60 2.90 -12.76 11.68
N LYS A 61 3.38 -13.28 12.81
CA LYS A 61 4.61 -12.85 13.50
C LYS A 61 5.47 -14.08 13.69
N LEU A 62 6.77 -13.92 13.48
CA LEU A 62 7.76 -14.97 13.71
C LEU A 62 9.03 -14.39 14.29
N PHE A 63 9.81 -15.22 14.98
CA PHE A 63 11.13 -14.83 15.44
C PHE A 63 12.18 -15.32 14.47
N ASP A 64 13.12 -14.47 14.14
CA ASP A 64 14.34 -14.83 13.43
C ASP A 64 15.28 -15.59 14.36
N ASP A 65 16.29 -16.24 13.83
CA ASP A 65 17.29 -17.01 14.60
C ASP A 65 18.11 -16.13 15.57
N ASP A 66 18.22 -14.84 15.31
CA ASP A 66 18.82 -13.86 16.23
C ASP A 66 17.83 -13.27 17.25
N GLY A 67 16.58 -13.75 17.30
CA GLY A 67 15.54 -13.35 18.24
C GLY A 67 14.76 -12.08 17.84
N ARG A 68 15.00 -11.51 16.68
CA ARG A 68 14.20 -10.36 16.19
C ARG A 68 12.79 -10.78 15.83
N LEU A 69 11.84 -9.91 16.15
CA LEU A 69 10.42 -10.11 15.78
C LEU A 69 10.18 -9.63 14.36
N LEU A 70 9.94 -10.58 13.47
CA LEU A 70 9.57 -10.35 12.09
C LEU A 70 8.04 -10.39 11.92
N VAL A 71 7.55 -9.66 10.93
CA VAL A 71 6.15 -9.66 10.53
C VAL A 71 6.03 -9.89 9.03
N VAL A 72 4.98 -10.61 8.64
CA VAL A 72 4.59 -10.65 7.23
C VAL A 72 3.94 -9.30 6.90
N ARG A 73 4.45 -8.60 5.90
CA ARG A 73 3.99 -7.23 5.58
C ARG A 73 2.49 -7.17 5.31
N PRO A 74 1.77 -6.25 5.97
CA PRO A 74 0.35 -6.02 5.70
C PRO A 74 0.09 -5.04 4.56
N ASP A 75 1.09 -4.27 4.16
CA ASP A 75 1.10 -3.35 3.01
C ASP A 75 2.54 -3.14 2.50
N ASN A 76 2.68 -2.34 1.45
CA ASN A 76 3.99 -2.03 0.86
C ASN A 76 4.46 -0.60 1.14
N THR A 77 3.62 0.30 1.63
CA THR A 77 3.97 1.71 1.85
C THR A 77 5.09 1.87 2.87
N LEU A 78 4.94 1.30 4.09
CA LEU A 78 5.97 1.38 5.12
C LEU A 78 7.29 0.70 4.71
N PRO A 79 7.30 -0.50 4.11
CA PRO A 79 8.50 -1.09 3.50
C PRO A 79 9.19 -0.19 2.49
N ILE A 80 8.44 0.52 1.65
CA ILE A 80 9.01 1.45 0.67
C ILE A 80 9.56 2.71 1.36
N VAL A 81 8.86 3.26 2.36
CA VAL A 81 9.38 4.38 3.17
C VAL A 81 10.70 3.98 3.83
N ARG A 82 10.79 2.79 4.44
CA ARG A 82 12.05 2.25 4.98
C ARG A 82 13.13 2.12 3.89
N LEU A 83 12.78 1.56 2.72
CA LEU A 83 13.71 1.45 1.59
C LEU A 83 14.29 2.82 1.21
N VAL A 84 13.44 3.83 1.02
CA VAL A 84 13.85 5.17 0.64
C VAL A 84 14.71 5.81 1.73
N SER A 85 14.28 5.74 3.00
CA SER A 85 15.00 6.34 4.13
C SER A 85 16.36 5.68 4.43
N THR A 86 16.58 4.44 3.99
CA THR A 86 17.83 3.71 4.25
C THR A 86 18.74 3.61 3.03
N ARG A 87 18.18 3.37 1.83
CA ARG A 87 18.96 3.03 0.62
C ARG A 87 18.94 4.10 -0.44
N MET A 88 17.99 5.05 -0.39
CA MET A 88 17.82 6.07 -1.41
C MET A 88 17.89 7.50 -0.85
N ARG A 89 18.55 7.70 0.30
CA ARG A 89 18.68 9.02 0.97
C ARG A 89 19.27 10.12 0.10
N ALA A 90 20.14 9.75 -0.83
CA ALA A 90 20.83 10.69 -1.74
C ALA A 90 20.12 10.84 -3.10
N ALA A 91 18.95 10.21 -3.26
CA ALA A 91 18.21 10.31 -4.52
C ALA A 91 17.50 11.66 -4.64
N ASP A 92 17.45 12.18 -5.86
CA ASP A 92 16.73 13.41 -6.16
C ASP A 92 15.22 13.22 -5.99
N LEU A 93 14.58 14.20 -5.34
CA LEU A 93 13.13 14.22 -5.18
C LEU A 93 12.46 15.03 -6.31
N PRO A 94 11.23 14.72 -6.69
CA PRO A 94 10.38 13.65 -6.14
C PRO A 94 10.71 12.26 -6.71
N LEU A 95 10.61 11.24 -5.85
CA LEU A 95 10.73 9.85 -6.26
C LEU A 95 9.35 9.30 -6.68
N ARG A 96 9.31 8.64 -7.83
CA ARG A 96 8.14 7.93 -8.37
C ARG A 96 8.43 6.45 -8.37
N LEU A 97 7.83 5.72 -7.45
CA LEU A 97 8.07 4.29 -7.24
C LEU A 97 6.76 3.51 -7.42
N ARG A 98 6.82 2.33 -8.04
CA ARG A 98 5.68 1.42 -8.19
C ARG A 98 6.04 0.02 -7.73
N TYR A 99 5.03 -0.72 -7.32
CA TYR A 99 5.20 -2.08 -6.83
C TYR A 99 4.05 -2.99 -7.21
N GLU A 100 4.34 -4.28 -7.24
CA GLU A 100 3.39 -5.38 -7.26
C GLU A 100 3.89 -6.45 -6.29
N ALA A 101 3.15 -6.70 -5.22
CA ALA A 101 3.65 -7.63 -4.22
C ALA A 101 2.52 -8.22 -3.35
N PRO A 102 2.67 -9.47 -2.87
CA PRO A 102 1.73 -10.06 -1.94
C PRO A 102 1.79 -9.37 -0.58
N VAL A 103 0.62 -9.24 0.03
CA VAL A 103 0.44 -8.77 1.41
C VAL A 103 -0.52 -9.68 2.14
N VAL A 104 -0.43 -9.70 3.48
CA VAL A 104 -1.30 -10.51 4.32
C VAL A 104 -1.91 -9.63 5.40
N ARG A 105 -3.24 -9.60 5.48
CA ARG A 105 -4.01 -8.80 6.45
C ARG A 105 -5.00 -9.66 7.22
N GLU A 106 -5.35 -9.20 8.41
CA GLU A 106 -6.53 -9.72 9.09
C GLU A 106 -7.79 -9.45 8.25
N CYS A 107 -8.71 -10.40 8.24
CA CYS A 107 -10.04 -10.21 7.70
C CYS A 107 -11.07 -10.88 8.60
N GLN A 108 -12.28 -10.36 8.60
CA GLN A 108 -13.37 -10.96 9.36
C GLN A 108 -13.78 -12.30 8.74
N ARG A 109 -13.89 -13.35 9.57
CA ARG A 109 -14.24 -14.71 9.11
C ARG A 109 -15.55 -14.79 8.33
N ASN A 110 -16.46 -13.88 8.59
CA ASN A 110 -17.82 -13.90 8.03
C ASN A 110 -17.94 -13.20 6.66
N ALA A 111 -16.88 -12.55 6.18
CA ALA A 111 -16.93 -11.70 4.98
C ALA A 111 -16.47 -12.40 3.69
N GLY A 112 -16.11 -13.69 3.73
CA GLY A 112 -15.57 -14.40 2.55
C GLY A 112 -14.24 -13.81 2.03
N GLY A 113 -13.59 -12.95 2.81
CA GLY A 113 -12.39 -12.24 2.41
C GLY A 113 -11.15 -13.13 2.39
N SER A 114 -10.23 -12.84 1.48
CA SER A 114 -8.89 -13.43 1.46
C SER A 114 -7.97 -12.66 2.40
N ARG A 115 -7.18 -13.39 3.20
CA ARG A 115 -6.12 -12.79 4.04
C ARG A 115 -4.88 -12.44 3.23
N GLN A 116 -4.66 -13.13 2.12
CA GLN A 116 -3.57 -12.87 1.20
C GLN A 116 -4.10 -12.35 -0.13
N PHE A 117 -3.54 -11.25 -0.61
CA PHE A 117 -3.81 -10.70 -1.94
C PHE A 117 -2.58 -9.99 -2.49
N THR A 118 -2.55 -9.79 -3.81
CA THR A 118 -1.52 -8.99 -4.45
C THR A 118 -1.93 -7.53 -4.41
N GLN A 119 -1.07 -6.68 -3.86
CA GLN A 119 -1.22 -5.23 -3.87
C GLN A 119 -0.41 -4.66 -5.02
N LEU A 120 -1.10 -3.93 -5.91
CA LEU A 120 -0.49 -3.07 -6.91
C LEU A 120 -0.59 -1.63 -6.42
N GLY A 121 0.50 -0.89 -6.51
CA GLY A 121 0.48 0.49 -6.06
C GLY A 121 1.66 1.30 -6.55
N PHE A 122 1.62 2.57 -6.20
CA PHE A 122 2.68 3.53 -6.47
C PHE A 122 2.80 4.53 -5.33
N GLU A 123 3.99 5.05 -5.14
CA GLU A 123 4.33 6.04 -4.12
C GLU A 123 4.99 7.23 -4.79
N LEU A 124 4.52 8.42 -4.47
CA LEU A 124 5.12 9.70 -4.83
C LEU A 124 5.72 10.32 -3.58
N ILE A 125 7.03 10.33 -3.49
CA ILE A 125 7.75 10.75 -2.28
C ILE A 125 8.48 12.06 -2.57
N GLY A 126 8.26 13.06 -1.70
CA GLY A 126 8.90 14.37 -1.81
C GLY A 126 8.14 15.40 -2.65
N ALA A 127 6.87 15.13 -2.99
CA ALA A 127 5.96 16.08 -3.63
C ALA A 127 4.75 16.30 -2.72
N GLY A 128 4.92 17.10 -1.68
CA GLY A 128 3.90 17.39 -0.66
C GLY A 128 3.00 18.60 -0.97
N ASP A 129 2.87 18.95 -2.24
CA ASP A 129 2.08 20.09 -2.72
C ASP A 129 0.82 19.66 -3.47
N THR A 130 0.02 20.62 -3.89
CA THR A 130 -1.20 20.37 -4.67
C THR A 130 -0.90 19.69 -6.02
N ALA A 131 0.28 19.91 -6.61
CA ALA A 131 0.64 19.28 -7.87
C ALA A 131 0.85 17.77 -7.66
N GLY A 132 1.47 17.37 -6.55
CA GLY A 132 1.59 15.96 -6.14
C GLY A 132 0.23 15.31 -5.92
N ASP A 133 -0.69 15.97 -5.21
CA ASP A 133 -2.05 15.46 -5.01
C ASP A 133 -2.79 15.26 -6.34
N VAL A 134 -2.68 16.21 -7.26
CA VAL A 134 -3.28 16.13 -8.60
C VAL A 134 -2.67 14.97 -9.40
N GLU A 135 -1.35 14.79 -9.35
CA GLU A 135 -0.67 13.68 -10.03
C GLU A 135 -1.22 12.33 -9.55
N ILE A 136 -1.31 12.13 -8.22
CA ILE A 136 -1.83 10.90 -7.60
C ILE A 136 -3.26 10.60 -8.06
N VAL A 137 -4.16 11.58 -7.92
CA VAL A 137 -5.58 11.41 -8.27
C VAL A 137 -5.75 11.15 -9.76
N SER A 138 -4.99 11.87 -10.60
CA SER A 138 -5.04 11.69 -12.07
C SER A 138 -4.57 10.30 -12.49
N LEU A 139 -3.50 9.81 -11.88
CA LEU A 139 -2.96 8.48 -12.18
C LEU A 139 -3.92 7.36 -11.76
N VAL A 140 -4.57 7.50 -10.59
CA VAL A 140 -5.62 6.56 -10.16
C VAL A 140 -6.80 6.58 -11.13
N ALA A 141 -7.26 7.78 -11.54
CA ALA A 141 -8.37 7.93 -12.49
C ALA A 141 -8.04 7.31 -13.86
N GLU A 142 -6.81 7.47 -14.32
CA GLU A 142 -6.36 6.88 -15.57
C GLU A 142 -6.31 5.34 -15.50
N ALA A 143 -5.76 4.79 -14.41
CA ALA A 143 -5.72 3.34 -14.19
C ALA A 143 -7.13 2.72 -14.18
N VAL A 144 -8.07 3.35 -13.46
CA VAL A 144 -9.49 2.92 -13.42
C VAL A 144 -10.12 2.97 -14.81
N ARG A 145 -9.89 4.04 -15.57
CA ARG A 145 -10.39 4.19 -16.95
C ARG A 145 -9.82 3.12 -17.87
N LYS A 146 -8.51 2.81 -17.79
CA LYS A 146 -7.87 1.76 -18.62
C LYS A 146 -8.40 0.37 -18.29
N LEU A 147 -8.82 0.12 -17.06
CA LEU A 147 -9.47 -1.13 -16.64
C LEU A 147 -10.93 -1.24 -17.10
N ALA A 148 -11.50 -0.17 -17.67
CA ALA A 148 -12.88 -0.10 -18.15
C ALA A 148 -13.91 -0.58 -17.12
N LEU A 149 -13.69 -0.26 -15.84
CA LEU A 149 -14.57 -0.64 -14.74
C LEU A 149 -15.87 0.19 -14.80
N PRO A 150 -17.04 -0.44 -15.04
CA PRO A 150 -18.30 0.28 -15.03
C PRO A 150 -18.59 0.80 -13.61
N ASP A 151 -19.19 1.97 -13.52
CA ASP A 151 -19.65 2.59 -12.28
C ASP A 151 -18.55 2.83 -11.20
N ALA A 152 -17.28 2.79 -11.58
CA ALA A 152 -16.19 3.11 -10.68
C ALA A 152 -16.29 4.57 -10.20
N ARG A 153 -16.14 4.78 -8.89
CA ARG A 153 -16.16 6.10 -8.26
C ARG A 153 -14.88 6.31 -7.47
N ILE A 154 -14.26 7.45 -7.69
CA ILE A 154 -13.12 7.90 -6.87
C ILE A 154 -13.69 8.82 -5.78
N ILE A 155 -13.46 8.45 -4.52
CA ILE A 155 -13.86 9.24 -3.36
C ILE A 155 -12.59 9.85 -2.77
N ALA A 156 -12.52 11.17 -2.72
CA ALA A 156 -11.44 11.90 -2.09
C ALA A 156 -11.93 12.54 -0.77
N GLY A 157 -11.07 12.53 0.24
CA GLY A 157 -11.35 13.16 1.53
C GLY A 157 -10.11 13.91 2.03
N SER A 158 -10.34 14.97 2.79
CA SER A 158 -9.28 15.73 3.44
C SER A 158 -9.65 15.99 4.89
N VAL A 159 -8.69 15.80 5.78
CA VAL A 159 -8.81 16.18 7.20
C VAL A 159 -8.36 17.62 7.46
N ARG A 160 -7.84 18.33 6.45
CA ARG A 160 -7.33 19.69 6.58
C ARG A 160 -8.38 20.67 7.13
N PRO A 161 -9.62 20.74 6.61
CA PRO A 161 -10.63 21.65 7.14
C PRO A 161 -10.94 21.42 8.62
N PHE A 162 -10.95 20.14 9.03
CA PHE A 162 -11.15 19.77 10.43
C PHE A 162 -9.97 20.21 11.31
N LYS A 163 -8.74 19.99 10.86
CA LYS A 163 -7.53 20.46 11.59
C LYS A 163 -7.47 21.97 11.70
N GLU A 164 -7.85 22.70 10.65
CA GLU A 164 -7.92 24.17 10.66
C GLU A 164 -8.99 24.68 11.63
N LEU A 165 -10.15 24.01 11.67
CA LEU A 165 -11.20 24.31 12.64
C LEU A 165 -10.74 24.09 14.08
N LEU A 166 -10.11 22.97 14.37
CA LEU A 166 -9.56 22.67 15.70
C LEU A 166 -8.49 23.69 16.11
N ALA A 167 -7.62 24.09 15.20
CA ALA A 167 -6.59 25.09 15.48
C ALA A 167 -7.19 26.49 15.74
N ALA A 168 -8.36 26.78 15.19
CA ALA A 168 -9.08 28.03 15.42
C ALA A 168 -9.92 28.03 16.73
N CYS A 169 -10.14 26.85 17.34
CA CYS A 169 -10.80 26.74 18.63
C CYS A 169 -9.80 27.09 19.74
N GLU A 170 -10.02 28.17 20.49
CA GLU A 170 -9.18 28.58 21.63
C GLU A 170 -9.32 27.68 22.86
N ASP A 171 -10.28 26.76 22.88
CA ASP A 171 -10.54 25.83 23.99
C ASP A 171 -9.57 24.64 23.94
N ARG A 172 -8.57 24.67 24.80
CA ARG A 172 -7.55 23.63 24.96
C ARG A 172 -8.03 22.34 25.64
N GLU A 173 -9.32 22.20 25.89
CA GLU A 173 -9.90 21.05 26.60
C GLU A 173 -10.44 19.93 25.68
N LEU A 174 -10.21 20.03 24.36
CA LEU A 174 -10.54 18.95 23.41
C LEU A 174 -9.30 18.14 23.01
N GLU A 175 -8.52 17.69 24.00
CA GLU A 175 -7.61 16.57 23.80
C GLU A 175 -8.40 15.27 23.94
N ILE A 176 -8.74 14.66 22.79
CA ILE A 176 -9.31 13.31 22.70
C ILE A 176 -8.18 12.33 22.41
#